data_35def0b81752e5bc7f3c122312984ef8
#
_entry.id   35def0b81752e5bc7f3c122312984ef8
#
_cell.length_a   1.000
_cell.length_b   1.000
_cell.length_c   1.000
_cell.angle_alpha   90.00
_cell.angle_beta   90.00
_cell.angle_gamma   90.00
#
_symmetry.space_group_name_H-M   'P 1'
#
loop_
_entity.id
_entity.type
_entity.pdbx_description
1 polymer ?
#
loop_
_entity_poly.entity_id
_entity_poly.type
_entity_poly.pdbx_seq_one_letter_code
_entity_poly.pdbx_strand_id
1 'polypeptide(L)'
;MIAIRDNPIAATTMGINTSVYKATTFGVSGLYCGVAGALSAIVVEFIAPESFTFIHAILLLIAMVIGGLASIPAAIIGGAFILYVPTFSEAIVDTFFGGDPSSKALVWVSFGVVMVIVVSIMPMGFAGFIRWNLRKLAR
;
A
#
# COMPACT_ATOMS: atom_id res chain seq x y z
N MET A 1 7.98 -3.29 20.51
CA MET A 1 7.03 -2.84 19.45
C MET A 1 5.72 -3.61 19.48
N ILE A 2 5.73 -4.95 19.48
CA ILE A 2 4.50 -5.78 19.50
C ILE A 2 3.63 -5.47 20.73
N ALA A 3 4.22 -5.42 21.93
CA ALA A 3 3.50 -5.11 23.17
C ALA A 3 2.78 -3.74 23.15
N ILE A 4 3.40 -2.72 22.55
CA ILE A 4 2.80 -1.37 22.41
C ILE A 4 1.62 -1.38 21.42
N ARG A 5 1.71 -2.21 20.39
CA ARG A 5 0.62 -2.37 19.40
C ARG A 5 -0.58 -3.08 20.00
N ASP A 6 -0.33 -4.12 20.79
CA ASP A 6 -1.40 -4.98 21.29
C ASP A 6 -2.09 -4.35 22.52
N ASN A 7 -1.32 -3.73 23.43
CA ASN A 7 -1.91 -2.98 24.56
C ASN A 7 -0.95 -1.86 25.03
N PRO A 8 -1.18 -0.60 24.59
CA PRO A 8 -0.31 0.52 24.97
C PRO A 8 -0.38 0.84 26.47
N ILE A 9 -1.51 0.60 27.14
CA ILE A 9 -1.68 0.87 28.58
C ILE A 9 -0.86 -0.11 29.40
N ALA A 10 -0.91 -1.41 29.07
CA ALA A 10 -0.10 -2.42 29.75
C ALA A 10 1.40 -2.19 29.53
N ALA A 11 1.81 -1.70 28.37
CA ALA A 11 3.20 -1.37 28.11
C ALA A 11 3.71 -0.20 29.00
N THR A 12 2.89 0.82 29.21
CA THR A 12 3.26 1.94 30.10
C THR A 12 3.35 1.54 31.56
N THR A 13 2.47 0.67 32.02
CA THR A 13 2.54 0.17 33.42
C THR A 13 3.79 -0.70 33.68
N MET A 14 4.34 -1.31 32.63
CA MET A 14 5.62 -2.03 32.67
C MET A 14 6.85 -1.10 32.56
N GLY A 15 6.68 0.22 32.62
CA GLY A 15 7.77 1.19 32.56
C GLY A 15 8.27 1.51 31.15
N ILE A 16 7.59 1.05 30.07
CA ILE A 16 7.98 1.34 28.70
C ILE A 16 7.49 2.73 28.33
N ASN A 17 8.42 3.62 27.96
CA ASN A 17 8.08 4.95 27.46
C ASN A 17 7.55 4.87 26.01
N THR A 18 6.22 4.76 25.87
CA THR A 18 5.54 4.61 24.58
C THR A 18 5.77 5.79 23.63
N SER A 19 5.98 7.01 24.16
CA SER A 19 6.24 8.21 23.35
C SER A 19 7.58 8.13 22.63
N VAL A 20 8.64 7.70 23.31
CA VAL A 20 9.97 7.53 22.70
C VAL A 20 9.93 6.45 21.62
N TYR A 21 9.27 5.32 21.90
CA TYR A 21 9.15 4.25 20.91
C TYR A 21 8.34 4.65 19.68
N LYS A 22 7.27 5.44 19.85
CA LYS A 22 6.50 5.98 18.70
C LYS A 22 7.34 6.96 17.90
N ALA A 23 8.07 7.87 18.56
CA ALA A 23 8.93 8.84 17.88
C ALA A 23 10.06 8.15 17.10
N THR A 24 10.73 7.15 17.66
CA THR A 24 11.77 6.40 16.94
C THR A 24 11.20 5.62 15.77
N THR A 25 10.03 5.00 15.91
CA THR A 25 9.37 4.29 14.79
C THR A 25 9.02 5.25 13.66
N PHE A 26 8.51 6.43 13.99
CA PHE A 26 8.19 7.47 13.03
C PHE A 26 9.45 7.99 12.32
N GLY A 27 10.54 8.19 13.06
CA GLY A 27 11.83 8.58 12.48
C GLY A 27 12.39 7.54 11.49
N VAL A 28 12.34 6.26 11.84
CA VAL A 28 12.76 5.17 10.95
C VAL A 28 11.86 5.11 9.72
N SER A 29 10.55 5.26 9.87
CA SER A 29 9.61 5.32 8.74
C SER A 29 9.92 6.49 7.80
N GLY A 30 10.21 7.68 8.38
CA GLY A 30 10.61 8.86 7.60
C GLY A 30 11.91 8.65 6.80
N LEU A 31 12.87 7.93 7.38
CA LEU A 31 14.11 7.57 6.70
C LEU A 31 13.82 6.69 5.47
N TYR A 32 13.00 5.65 5.61
CA TYR A 32 12.60 4.80 4.48
C TYR A 32 11.85 5.59 3.40
N CYS A 33 10.94 6.47 3.79
CA CYS A 33 10.24 7.35 2.85
C CYS A 33 11.20 8.29 2.11
N GLY A 34 12.20 8.85 2.82
CA GLY A 34 13.21 9.72 2.23
C GLY A 34 14.07 8.99 1.19
N VAL A 35 14.52 7.78 1.51
CA VAL A 35 15.29 6.94 0.56
C VAL A 35 14.42 6.57 -0.65
N ALA A 36 13.16 6.17 -0.44
CA ALA A 36 12.25 5.84 -1.52
C ALA A 36 11.98 7.05 -2.42
N GLY A 37 11.79 8.25 -1.84
CA GLY A 37 11.63 9.49 -2.58
C GLY A 37 12.87 9.87 -3.40
N ALA A 38 14.07 9.70 -2.84
CA ALA A 38 15.32 9.94 -3.56
C ALA A 38 15.50 8.99 -4.75
N LEU A 39 15.21 7.71 -4.58
CA LEU A 39 15.24 6.72 -5.67
C LEU A 39 14.19 7.03 -6.73
N SER A 40 12.99 7.42 -6.33
CA SER A 40 11.94 7.85 -7.26
C SER A 40 12.36 9.06 -8.08
N ALA A 41 13.05 10.03 -7.46
CA ALA A 41 13.58 11.20 -8.15
C ALA A 41 14.55 10.85 -9.28
N ILE A 42 15.41 9.86 -9.03
CA ILE A 42 16.39 9.40 -10.03
C ILE A 42 15.69 8.71 -11.22
N VAL A 43 14.63 7.95 -10.95
CA VAL A 43 13.90 7.19 -11.98
C VAL A 43 13.04 8.11 -12.86
N VAL A 44 12.41 9.12 -12.24
CA VAL A 44 11.47 10.02 -12.95
C VAL A 44 12.20 11.19 -13.62
N GLU A 45 13.48 11.42 -13.28
CA GLU A 45 14.36 12.50 -13.78
C GLU A 45 13.85 13.92 -13.49
N PHE A 46 12.54 14.15 -13.60
CA PHE A 46 11.91 15.45 -13.34
C PHE A 46 10.72 15.29 -12.37
N ILE A 47 10.82 15.95 -11.22
CA ILE A 47 9.76 15.97 -10.21
C ILE A 47 9.11 17.35 -10.19
N ALA A 48 7.85 17.40 -10.62
CA ALA A 48 7.01 18.58 -10.47
C ALA A 48 6.16 18.48 -9.19
N PRO A 49 5.83 19.63 -8.53
CA PRO A 49 4.93 19.62 -7.36
C PRO A 49 3.58 18.98 -7.64
N GLU A 50 3.09 19.08 -8.87
CA GLU A 50 1.83 18.50 -9.34
C GLU A 50 1.83 16.95 -9.33
N SER A 51 3.01 16.34 -9.32
CA SER A 51 3.15 14.87 -9.24
C SER A 51 2.70 14.32 -7.89
N PHE A 52 2.68 15.16 -6.84
CA PHE A 52 2.27 14.78 -5.48
C PHE A 52 0.82 15.17 -5.18
N THR A 53 -0.09 14.66 -5.97
CA THR A 53 -1.52 14.93 -5.82
C THR A 53 -2.10 14.19 -4.61
N PHE A 54 -3.14 14.74 -4.00
CA PHE A 54 -3.90 14.09 -2.92
C PHE A 54 -4.42 12.70 -3.32
N ILE A 55 -4.82 12.53 -4.58
CA ILE A 55 -5.23 11.24 -5.14
C ILE A 55 -4.09 10.22 -5.04
N HIS A 56 -2.86 10.61 -5.33
CA HIS A 56 -1.69 9.74 -5.23
C HIS A 56 -1.44 9.27 -3.79
N ALA A 57 -1.64 10.15 -2.81
CA ALA A 57 -1.56 9.80 -1.40
C ALA A 57 -2.63 8.78 -0.99
N ILE A 58 -3.86 8.91 -1.49
CA ILE A 58 -4.93 7.92 -1.26
C ILE A 58 -4.57 6.58 -1.88
N LEU A 59 -4.03 6.56 -3.10
CA LEU A 59 -3.60 5.33 -3.76
C LEU A 59 -2.53 4.58 -2.95
N LEU A 60 -1.54 5.29 -2.40
CA LEU A 60 -0.53 4.71 -1.52
C LEU A 60 -1.13 4.13 -0.24
N LEU A 61 -2.13 4.81 0.34
CA LEU A 61 -2.84 4.32 1.51
C LEU A 61 -3.61 3.04 1.20
N ILE A 62 -4.29 2.98 0.06
CA ILE A 62 -4.99 1.78 -0.42
C ILE A 62 -4.00 0.64 -0.65
N ALA A 63 -2.86 0.91 -1.28
CA ALA A 63 -1.80 -0.09 -1.47
C ALA A 63 -1.32 -0.70 -0.15
N MET A 64 -1.16 0.14 0.88
CA MET A 64 -0.78 -0.29 2.23
C MET A 64 -1.84 -1.21 2.84
N VAL A 65 -3.12 -0.89 2.66
CA VAL A 65 -4.23 -1.71 3.17
C VAL A 65 -4.30 -3.05 2.45
N ILE A 66 -4.19 -3.06 1.11
CA ILE A 66 -4.21 -4.28 0.28
C ILE A 66 -3.00 -5.17 0.59
N GLY A 67 -1.82 -4.59 0.71
CA GLY A 67 -0.61 -5.33 1.08
C GLY A 67 -0.73 -5.99 2.46
N GLY A 68 -1.40 -5.32 3.40
CA GLY A 68 -1.58 -5.76 4.79
C GLY A 68 -0.68 -5.03 5.78
N LEU A 69 -1.29 -4.41 6.78
CA LEU A 69 -0.70 -3.47 7.75
C LEU A 69 0.37 -4.06 8.68
N ALA A 70 0.60 -5.37 8.67
CA ALA A 70 1.39 -6.03 9.72
C ALA A 70 2.58 -6.86 9.20
N SER A 71 2.92 -6.80 7.91
CA SER A 71 4.03 -7.61 7.38
C SER A 71 4.83 -6.89 6.30
N ILE A 72 6.15 -6.99 6.39
CA ILE A 72 7.10 -6.40 5.43
C ILE A 72 6.89 -6.96 4.01
N PRO A 73 6.78 -8.29 3.78
CA PRO A 73 6.55 -8.82 2.45
C PRO A 73 5.23 -8.36 1.83
N ALA A 74 4.23 -8.08 2.65
CA ALA A 74 2.96 -7.54 2.19
C ALA A 74 3.08 -6.10 1.64
N ALA A 75 3.94 -5.28 2.21
CA ALA A 75 4.20 -3.93 1.71
C ALA A 75 4.80 -3.96 0.29
N ILE A 76 5.68 -4.93 0.01
CA ILE A 76 6.27 -5.13 -1.32
C ILE A 76 5.18 -5.53 -2.33
N ILE A 77 4.29 -6.45 -1.95
CA ILE A 77 3.17 -6.87 -2.79
C ILE A 77 2.20 -5.71 -3.04
N GLY A 78 1.88 -4.92 -2.02
CA GLY A 78 1.04 -3.73 -2.16
C GLY A 78 1.64 -2.66 -3.07
N GLY A 79 2.97 -2.43 -2.97
CA GLY A 79 3.70 -1.54 -3.87
C GLY A 79 3.71 -2.04 -5.32
N ALA A 80 3.95 -3.32 -5.55
CA ALA A 80 3.87 -3.91 -6.87
C ALA A 80 2.44 -3.81 -7.45
N PHE A 81 1.44 -4.06 -6.63
CA PHE A 81 0.04 -3.97 -7.02
C PHE A 81 -0.34 -2.58 -7.55
N ILE A 82 0.09 -1.50 -6.87
CA ILE A 82 -0.23 -0.14 -7.28
C ILE A 82 0.44 0.26 -8.60
N LEU A 83 1.58 -0.35 -8.93
CA LEU A 83 2.28 -0.11 -10.19
C LEU A 83 1.65 -0.89 -11.36
N TYR A 84 1.27 -2.14 -11.12
CA TYR A 84 0.80 -3.02 -12.19
C TYR A 84 -0.69 -2.85 -12.50
N VAL A 85 -1.54 -2.55 -11.52
CA VAL A 85 -3.00 -2.47 -11.75
C VAL A 85 -3.41 -1.36 -12.70
N PRO A 86 -2.88 -0.13 -12.65
CA PRO A 86 -3.16 0.89 -13.65
C PRO A 86 -2.79 0.43 -15.06
N THR A 87 -1.59 -0.15 -15.22
CA THR A 87 -1.11 -0.66 -16.51
C THR A 87 -2.01 -1.78 -17.08
N PHE A 88 -2.47 -2.68 -16.21
CA PHE A 88 -3.44 -3.71 -16.62
C PHE A 88 -4.80 -3.10 -16.98
N SER A 89 -5.26 -2.09 -16.25
CA SER A 89 -6.51 -1.39 -16.54
C SER A 89 -6.45 -0.69 -17.90
N GLU A 90 -5.34 -0.05 -18.22
CA GLU A 90 -5.10 0.56 -19.53
C GLU A 90 -5.13 -0.49 -20.64
N ALA A 91 -4.41 -1.59 -20.49
CA ALA A 91 -4.38 -2.67 -21.47
C ALA A 91 -5.77 -3.30 -21.72
N ILE A 92 -6.58 -3.46 -20.70
CA ILE A 92 -7.96 -3.98 -20.83
C ILE A 92 -8.84 -2.98 -21.58
N VAL A 93 -8.79 -1.71 -21.19
CA VAL A 93 -9.63 -0.67 -21.81
C VAL A 93 -9.24 -0.45 -23.26
N ASP A 94 -7.95 -0.43 -23.58
CA ASP A 94 -7.46 -0.30 -24.96
C ASP A 94 -7.89 -1.49 -25.84
N THR A 95 -7.90 -2.69 -25.29
CA THR A 95 -8.32 -3.90 -26.02
C THR A 95 -9.84 -3.91 -26.29
N PHE A 96 -10.65 -3.42 -25.35
CA PHE A 96 -12.12 -3.45 -25.47
C PHE A 96 -12.73 -2.21 -26.14
N PHE A 97 -12.10 -1.04 -26.00
CA PHE A 97 -12.65 0.26 -26.44
C PHE A 97 -11.82 0.97 -27.50
N GLY A 98 -10.73 0.36 -28.00
CA GLY A 98 -10.01 0.84 -29.17
C GLY A 98 -9.24 2.15 -29.01
N GLY A 99 -8.83 2.54 -27.81
CA GLY A 99 -7.89 3.65 -27.60
C GLY A 99 -8.44 5.06 -27.78
N ASP A 100 -9.76 5.27 -27.76
CA ASP A 100 -10.38 6.59 -27.87
C ASP A 100 -10.05 7.49 -26.66
N PRO A 101 -9.86 8.82 -26.84
CA PRO A 101 -9.58 9.76 -25.75
C PRO A 101 -10.60 9.73 -24.60
N SER A 102 -11.85 9.35 -24.91
CA SER A 102 -12.92 9.17 -23.94
C SER A 102 -12.71 7.96 -23.02
N SER A 103 -11.90 6.99 -23.46
CA SER A 103 -11.63 5.75 -22.71
C SER A 103 -10.73 5.98 -21.49
N LYS A 104 -9.99 7.10 -21.41
CA LYS A 104 -9.17 7.45 -20.24
C LYS A 104 -9.98 7.57 -18.94
N ALA A 105 -11.22 8.05 -19.02
CA ALA A 105 -12.11 8.08 -17.87
C ALA A 105 -12.51 6.67 -17.43
N LEU A 106 -12.68 5.73 -18.37
CA LEU A 106 -12.99 4.33 -18.08
C LEU A 106 -11.84 3.59 -17.41
N VAL A 107 -10.59 3.98 -17.67
CA VAL A 107 -9.41 3.43 -16.97
C VAL A 107 -9.50 3.70 -15.47
N TRP A 108 -9.84 4.92 -15.07
CA TRP A 108 -10.00 5.27 -13.65
C TRP A 108 -11.18 4.54 -12.99
N VAL A 109 -12.27 4.37 -13.73
CA VAL A 109 -13.44 3.60 -13.24
C VAL A 109 -13.09 2.13 -13.10
N SER A 110 -12.43 1.51 -14.09
CA SER A 110 -12.02 0.11 -14.03
C SER A 110 -11.02 -0.13 -12.90
N PHE A 111 -10.09 0.79 -12.70
CA PHE A 111 -9.16 0.75 -11.58
C PHE A 111 -9.90 0.78 -10.23
N GLY A 112 -10.88 1.68 -10.06
CA GLY A 112 -11.71 1.75 -8.86
C GLY A 112 -12.49 0.47 -8.61
N VAL A 113 -13.08 -0.12 -9.64
CA VAL A 113 -13.82 -1.39 -9.54
C VAL A 113 -12.89 -2.54 -9.12
N VAL A 114 -11.73 -2.66 -9.74
CA VAL A 114 -10.71 -3.67 -9.37
C VAL A 114 -10.30 -3.50 -7.91
N MET A 115 -10.10 -2.27 -7.44
CA MET A 115 -9.76 -1.96 -6.04
C MET A 115 -10.85 -2.43 -5.08
N VAL A 116 -12.11 -2.14 -5.38
CA VAL A 116 -13.26 -2.56 -4.54
C VAL A 116 -13.34 -4.09 -4.47
N ILE A 117 -13.17 -4.77 -5.59
CA ILE A 117 -13.18 -6.24 -5.67
C ILE A 117 -12.06 -6.82 -4.81
N VAL A 118 -10.83 -6.31 -4.95
CA VAL A 118 -9.68 -6.82 -4.19
C VAL A 118 -9.85 -6.61 -2.69
N VAL A 119 -10.31 -5.44 -2.25
CA VAL A 119 -10.57 -5.16 -0.83
C VAL A 119 -11.71 -6.04 -0.29
N SER A 120 -12.74 -6.31 -1.10
CA SER A 120 -13.87 -7.17 -0.70
C SER A 120 -13.48 -8.65 -0.55
N ILE A 121 -12.61 -9.15 -1.44
CA ILE A 121 -12.15 -10.55 -1.42
C ILE A 121 -11.10 -10.76 -0.32
N MET A 122 -10.30 -9.74 0.00
CA MET A 122 -9.16 -9.85 0.92
C MET A 122 -9.23 -8.85 2.07
N PRO A 123 -10.23 -8.93 2.96
CA PRO A 123 -10.43 -7.96 4.05
C PRO A 123 -9.27 -7.93 5.08
N MET A 124 -8.44 -8.98 5.13
CA MET A 124 -7.23 -9.05 5.98
C MET A 124 -5.93 -8.73 5.24
N GLY A 125 -6.02 -8.27 3.97
CA GLY A 125 -4.88 -8.05 3.10
C GLY A 125 -4.20 -9.36 2.63
N PHE A 126 -3.30 -9.24 1.67
CA PHE A 126 -2.56 -10.37 1.07
C PHE A 126 -1.79 -11.18 2.12
N ALA A 127 -1.22 -10.52 3.13
CA ALA A 127 -0.50 -11.18 4.21
C ALA A 127 -1.40 -12.02 5.11
N GLY A 128 -2.62 -11.58 5.38
CA GLY A 128 -3.60 -12.34 6.16
C GLY A 128 -4.01 -13.61 5.45
N PHE A 129 -4.24 -13.53 4.15
CA PHE A 129 -4.63 -14.68 3.31
C PHE A 129 -3.52 -15.73 3.23
N ILE A 130 -2.26 -15.32 3.06
CA ILE A 130 -1.11 -16.24 3.04
C ILE A 130 -0.95 -16.93 4.41
N ARG A 131 -1.05 -16.18 5.51
CA ARG A 131 -0.95 -16.74 6.86
C ARG A 131 -2.08 -17.73 7.16
N TRP A 132 -3.29 -17.45 6.69
CA TRP A 132 -4.43 -18.35 6.86
C TRP A 132 -4.24 -19.65 6.08
N ASN A 133 -3.74 -19.56 4.84
CA ASN A 133 -3.46 -20.73 3.99
C ASN A 133 -2.30 -21.58 4.53
N LEU A 134 -1.23 -20.95 5.01
CA LEU A 134 -0.11 -21.65 5.64
C LEU A 134 -0.51 -22.36 6.94
N ARG A 135 -1.41 -21.79 7.73
CA ARG A 135 -1.96 -22.46 8.92
C ARG A 135 -2.83 -23.67 8.59
N LYS A 136 -3.48 -23.67 7.43
CA LYS A 136 -4.26 -24.83 6.96
C LYS A 136 -3.37 -25.99 6.47
N LEU A 137 -2.22 -25.68 5.91
CA LEU A 137 -1.24 -26.68 5.43
C LEU A 137 -0.39 -27.29 6.56
N ALA A 138 -0.30 -26.61 7.70
CA ALA A 138 0.48 -27.07 8.86
C ALA A 138 -0.35 -27.85 9.91
N ARG A 139 -1.63 -28.13 9.59
CA ARG A 139 -2.53 -29.02 10.35
C ARG A 139 -2.80 -30.29 9.56
#